data_af808bf9960f1f49f4f633ae425c864a
#
_entry.id   af808bf9960f1f49f4f633ae425c864a
#
_cell.length_a   1.000
_cell.length_b   1.000
_cell.length_c   1.000
_cell.angle_alpha   90.00
_cell.angle_beta   90.00
_cell.angle_gamma   90.00
#
_symmetry.space_group_name_H-M   'P 1'
#
loop_
_entity.id
_entity.type
_entity.pdbx_description
1 polymer ?
#
loop_
_entity_poly.entity_id
_entity_poly.type
_entity_poly.pdbx_seq_one_letter_code
_entity_poly.pdbx_strand_id
1 'polypeptide(L)' 'MLAILKENSEISRDEIAIKTSKTIRTVQRALVSLTEKGYIKRIGTKRNSTWEVIR' A
#
# COMPACT_ATOMS: atom_id res chain seq x y z
N MET A 1 -5.05 3.28 6.29
CA MET A 1 -4.35 2.52 5.24
C MET A 1 -3.53 1.35 5.77
N LEU A 2 -2.81 1.51 6.86
CA LEU A 2 -2.05 0.40 7.43
C LEU A 2 -2.93 -0.79 7.80
N ALA A 3 -4.14 -0.54 8.30
CA ALA A 3 -5.05 -1.62 8.65
C ALA A 3 -5.40 -2.49 7.44
N ILE A 4 -5.60 -1.87 6.29
CA ILE A 4 -5.90 -2.59 5.06
C ILE A 4 -4.72 -3.46 4.64
N LEU A 5 -3.52 -2.92 4.75
CA LEU A 5 -2.29 -3.64 4.40
C LEU A 5 -2.02 -4.79 5.36
N LYS A 6 -2.36 -4.63 6.63
CA LYS A 6 -2.21 -5.71 7.61
C LYS A 6 -3.16 -6.85 7.34
N GLU A 7 -4.36 -6.56 6.86
CA GLU A 7 -5.33 -7.59 6.51
C GLU A 7 -4.97 -8.30 5.21
N ASN A 8 -4.46 -7.54 4.24
CA ASN A 8 -4.13 -8.09 2.93
C ASN A 8 -2.92 -7.36 2.35
N SER A 9 -1.75 -7.92 2.56
CA SER A 9 -0.49 -7.35 2.08
C SER A 9 -0.33 -7.44 0.56
N GLU A 10 -1.14 -8.26 -0.10
CA GLU A 10 -1.09 -8.43 -1.54
C GLU A 10 -2.06 -7.50 -2.28
N ILE A 11 -2.74 -6.63 -1.56
CA ILE A 11 -3.72 -5.72 -2.15
C ILE A 11 -3.03 -4.73 -3.10
N SER A 12 -3.66 -4.49 -4.25
CA SER A 12 -3.15 -3.53 -5.22
C SER A 12 -3.54 -2.11 -4.85
N ARG A 13 -2.86 -1.14 -5.46
CA ARG A 13 -3.19 0.27 -5.25
C ARG A 13 -4.63 0.57 -5.66
N ASP A 14 -5.07 -0.04 -6.75
CA ASP A 14 -6.43 0.16 -7.23
C ASP A 14 -7.46 -0.28 -6.20
N GLU A 15 -7.24 -1.43 -5.60
CA GLU A 15 -8.14 -1.94 -4.57
C GLU A 15 -8.13 -1.07 -3.31
N ILE A 16 -6.96 -0.58 -2.93
CA ILE A 16 -6.85 0.34 -1.79
C ILE A 16 -7.66 1.60 -2.08
N ALA A 17 -7.55 2.14 -3.28
CA ALA A 17 -8.28 3.34 -3.67
C ALA A 17 -9.79 3.11 -3.58
N ILE A 18 -10.26 1.97 -4.04
CA ILE A 18 -11.68 1.63 -3.98
C ILE A 18 -12.15 1.49 -2.54
N LYS A 19 -11.40 0.76 -1.73
CA LYS A 19 -11.78 0.52 -0.33
C LYS A 19 -11.77 1.77 0.53
N THR A 20 -10.86 2.69 0.23
CA THR A 20 -10.75 3.93 1.00
C THR A 20 -11.51 5.08 0.37
N SER A 21 -12.12 4.86 -0.78
CA SER A 21 -12.83 5.89 -1.55
C SER A 21 -11.92 7.07 -1.90
N LYS A 22 -10.65 6.78 -2.16
CA LYS A 22 -9.66 7.78 -2.52
C LYS A 22 -9.19 7.55 -3.94
N THR A 23 -8.56 8.59 -4.53
CA THR A 23 -7.97 8.46 -5.86
C THR A 23 -6.69 7.64 -5.78
N ILE A 24 -6.31 7.03 -6.90
CA ILE A 24 -5.06 6.27 -6.99
C ILE A 24 -3.87 7.16 -6.67
N ARG A 25 -3.92 8.41 -7.13
CA ARG A 25 -2.86 9.39 -6.86
C ARG A 25 -2.66 9.60 -5.36
N THR A 26 -3.76 9.78 -4.63
CA THR A 26 -3.71 9.95 -3.18
C THR A 26 -3.15 8.71 -2.50
N VAL A 27 -3.61 7.54 -2.92
CA VAL A 27 -3.12 6.26 -2.39
C VAL A 27 -1.63 6.11 -2.65
N GLN A 28 -1.19 6.41 -3.86
CA GLN A 28 0.23 6.30 -4.20
C GLN A 28 1.10 7.21 -3.34
N ARG A 29 0.67 8.45 -3.12
CA ARG A 29 1.42 9.38 -2.27
C ARG A 29 1.48 8.89 -0.83
N ALA A 30 0.37 8.34 -0.32
CA ALA A 30 0.34 7.79 1.02
C ALA A 30 1.28 6.60 1.15
N LEU A 31 1.29 5.71 0.17
CA LEU A 31 2.18 4.55 0.17
C LEU A 31 3.65 4.96 0.14
N VAL A 32 3.99 5.94 -0.69
CA VAL A 32 5.36 6.47 -0.75
C VAL A 32 5.77 7.04 0.60
N SER A 33 4.89 7.82 1.21
CA SER A 33 5.16 8.42 2.51
C SER A 33 5.39 7.36 3.59
N LEU A 34 4.54 6.33 3.62
CA LEU A 34 4.70 5.24 4.57
C LEU A 34 5.99 4.45 4.35
N THR A 35 6.37 4.28 3.10
CA THR A 35 7.61 3.60 2.76
C THR A 35 8.83 4.40 3.22
N GLU A 36 8.80 5.71 3.02
CA GLU A 36 9.89 6.58 3.44
C GLU A 36 10.04 6.62 4.95
N LYS A 37 8.92 6.53 5.68
CA LYS A 37 8.93 6.52 7.14
C LYS A 37 9.30 5.16 7.72
N GLY A 38 9.38 4.14 6.89
CA GLY A 38 9.73 2.80 7.34
C GLY A 38 8.58 2.01 7.96
N TYR A 39 7.35 2.43 7.72
CA TYR A 39 6.18 1.67 8.20
C TYR A 39 5.88 0.46 7.34
N ILE A 40 6.14 0.57 6.05
CA ILE A 40 5.89 -0.50 5.11
C ILE A 40 7.09 -0.66 4.18
N LYS A 41 7.19 -1.84 3.58
CA LYS A 41 8.22 -2.15 2.62
C LYS A 41 7.59 -2.74 1.37
N ARG A 42 8.00 -2.25 0.22
CA ARG A 42 7.53 -2.80 -1.05
C ARG A 42 8.32 -4.06 -1.39
N ILE A 43 7.60 -5.14 -1.59
CA ILE A 43 8.18 -6.42 -1.96
C ILE A 43 7.53 -6.88 -3.26
N GLY A 44 8.32 -7.45 -4.15
CA GLY A 44 7.79 -8.05 -5.35
C GLY A 44 8.31 -7.41 -6.63
N THR A 45 7.85 -7.96 -7.75
CA THR A 45 8.25 -7.53 -9.08
C THR A 45 7.25 -6.52 -9.62
N LYS A 46 7.48 -6.09 -10.86
CA LYS A 46 6.57 -5.16 -11.53
C LYS A 46 5.14 -5.69 -11.65
N ARG A 47 4.98 -7.00 -11.68
CA ARG A 47 3.65 -7.62 -11.82
C ARG A 47 2.96 -7.87 -10.50
N ASN A 48 3.71 -8.28 -9.49
CA ASN A 48 3.16 -8.62 -8.18
C ASN A 48 3.81 -7.77 -7.12
N SER A 49 3.25 -6.59 -6.89
CA SER A 49 3.68 -5.74 -5.80
C SER A 49 2.94 -6.12 -4.55
N THR A 50 3.67 -6.55 -3.53
CA THR A 50 3.10 -6.76 -2.22
C THR A 50 3.69 -5.74 -1.26
N TRP A 51 2.98 -5.49 -0.18
CA TRP A 51 3.40 -4.52 0.82
C TRP A 51 3.56 -5.24 2.15
N GLU A 52 4.74 -5.14 2.74
CA GLU A 52 4.98 -5.72 4.06
C GLU A 52 4.86 -4.62 5.09
N VAL A 53 4.00 -4.82 6.07
CA VAL A 53 3.83 -3.88 7.17
C VAL A 53 4.88 -4.18 8.22
N ILE A 54 5.80 -3.23 8.43
CA ILE A 54 6.91 -3.40 9.36
C ILE A 54 6.51 -2.94 10.75
N ARG A 55 5.65 -1.93 10.83
CA ARG A 55 5.20 -1.36 12.11
C ARG A 55 3.70 -1.31 12.22
#